data_b581294f9bab3890fbcf91f1cdd1d8b7
#
_entry.id   b581294f9bab3890fbcf91f1cdd1d8b7
#
_cell.length_a   1.000
_cell.length_b   1.000
_cell.length_c   1.000
_cell.angle_alpha   90.00
_cell.angle_beta   90.00
_cell.angle_gamma   90.00
#
_symmetry.space_group_name_H-M   'P 1'
#
loop_
_entity.id
_entity.type
_entity.pdbx_description
1 polymer ?
#
loop_
_entity_poly.entity_id
_entity_poly.type
_entity_poly.pdbx_seq_one_letter_code
_entity_poly.pdbx_strand_id
1 'polypeptide(L)'
;MKKENVSIEDILRAISDNKALVLFNTVALTEGAPIQIRKIGLTTRQYYSRLSSLTKTGLVTRKNGKYFLTLLGKIVYEIHMTACKALSYHWKLKAIESIQMSAPLGVKLPEEEFSKVIDTLIDDFKVKNMVTRALTSMDNHEKYARQPQEEVQVKLKAL
;
A
#
# COMPACT_ATOMS: atom_id res chain seq x y z
N MET A 1 -17.10 26.67 -6.89
CA MET A 1 -16.88 25.31 -6.35
C MET A 1 -15.56 25.31 -5.60
N LYS A 2 -15.57 25.18 -4.25
CA LYS A 2 -14.33 24.96 -3.49
C LYS A 2 -13.78 23.59 -3.92
N LYS A 3 -12.60 23.55 -4.53
CA LYS A 3 -11.81 22.32 -4.63
C LYS A 3 -11.45 21.95 -3.18
N GLU A 4 -12.17 21.06 -2.56
CA GLU A 4 -11.67 20.38 -1.37
C GLU A 4 -10.44 19.59 -1.83
N ASN A 5 -9.26 20.03 -1.42
CA ASN A 5 -8.05 19.26 -1.62
C ASN A 5 -8.17 17.99 -0.79
N VAL A 6 -8.42 16.86 -1.44
CA VAL A 6 -8.45 15.55 -0.80
C VAL A 6 -7.03 15.24 -0.31
N SER A 7 -6.89 14.99 0.98
CA SER A 7 -5.62 14.61 1.60
C SER A 7 -5.40 13.10 1.54
N ILE A 8 -4.16 12.66 1.74
CA ILE A 8 -3.85 11.23 1.90
C ILE A 8 -4.56 10.63 3.11
N GLU A 9 -4.74 11.42 4.18
CA GLU A 9 -5.49 10.99 5.37
C GLU A 9 -6.95 10.69 5.05
N ASP A 10 -7.60 11.51 4.20
CA ASP A 10 -8.98 11.28 3.78
C ASP A 10 -9.11 9.98 2.99
N ILE A 11 -8.16 9.70 2.10
CA ILE A 11 -8.09 8.45 1.33
C ILE A 11 -7.94 7.26 2.27
N LEU A 12 -6.95 7.29 3.17
CA LEU A 12 -6.71 6.21 4.12
C LEU A 12 -7.92 5.99 5.04
N ARG A 13 -8.53 7.07 5.53
CA ARG A 13 -9.75 7.01 6.36
C ARG A 13 -10.92 6.39 5.61
N ALA A 14 -11.06 6.69 4.32
CA ALA A 14 -12.16 6.15 3.51
C ALA A 14 -12.09 4.62 3.32
N ILE A 15 -10.90 4.02 3.41
CA ILE A 15 -10.67 2.57 3.26
C ILE A 15 -10.16 1.88 4.54
N SER A 16 -10.12 2.58 5.69
CA SER A 16 -9.51 2.09 6.93
C SER A 16 -10.29 0.96 7.63
N ASP A 17 -11.61 0.91 7.46
CA ASP A 17 -12.41 -0.15 8.07
C ASP A 17 -12.63 -1.33 7.11
N ASN A 18 -12.71 -2.54 7.66
CA ASN A 18 -12.87 -3.77 6.88
C ASN A 18 -14.07 -3.72 5.93
N LYS A 19 -15.19 -3.14 6.34
CA LYS A 19 -16.40 -3.05 5.51
C LYS A 19 -16.24 -2.04 4.36
N ALA A 20 -15.53 -0.93 4.60
CA ALA A 20 -15.19 0.03 3.55
C ALA A 20 -14.24 -0.60 2.52
N LEU A 21 -13.24 -1.33 2.99
CA LEU A 21 -12.28 -2.03 2.16
C LEU A 21 -12.95 -3.13 1.30
N VAL A 22 -13.84 -3.93 1.89
CA VAL A 22 -14.65 -4.91 1.15
C VAL A 22 -15.49 -4.24 0.07
N LEU A 23 -16.14 -3.11 0.38
CA LEU A 23 -16.92 -2.36 -0.62
C LEU A 23 -16.04 -1.81 -1.74
N PHE A 24 -14.89 -1.22 -1.39
CA PHE A 24 -13.93 -0.69 -2.36
C PHE A 24 -13.44 -1.77 -3.32
N ASN A 25 -13.04 -2.93 -2.79
CA ASN A 25 -12.63 -4.09 -3.58
C ASN A 25 -13.77 -4.62 -4.45
N THR A 26 -15.00 -4.63 -3.91
CA THR A 26 -16.17 -5.07 -4.69
C THR A 26 -16.43 -4.12 -5.87
N VAL A 27 -16.34 -2.81 -5.69
CA VAL A 27 -16.47 -1.83 -6.79
C VAL A 27 -15.38 -2.06 -7.85
N ALA A 28 -14.15 -2.36 -7.43
CA ALA A 28 -13.05 -2.67 -8.34
C ALA A 28 -13.33 -3.90 -9.20
N LEU A 29 -13.81 -4.97 -8.59
CA LEU A 29 -14.04 -6.27 -9.24
C LEU A 29 -15.30 -6.33 -10.08
N THR A 30 -16.32 -5.54 -9.74
CA THR A 30 -17.63 -5.60 -10.44
C THR A 30 -17.68 -4.76 -11.71
N GLU A 31 -16.73 -3.81 -11.88
CA GLU A 31 -16.65 -2.92 -13.06
C GLU A 31 -18.01 -2.33 -13.47
N GLY A 32 -18.79 -1.90 -12.48
CA GLY A 32 -20.13 -1.32 -12.69
C GLY A 32 -21.29 -2.32 -12.72
N ALA A 33 -21.05 -3.61 -12.47
CA ALA A 33 -22.13 -4.56 -12.26
C ALA A 33 -22.88 -4.27 -10.93
N PRO A 34 -24.14 -4.68 -10.78
CA PRO A 34 -24.91 -4.45 -9.57
C PRO A 34 -24.27 -5.13 -8.34
N ILE A 35 -24.04 -4.38 -7.28
CA ILE A 35 -23.48 -4.89 -6.04
C ILE A 35 -24.59 -5.45 -5.15
N GLN A 36 -24.51 -6.72 -4.82
CA GLN A 36 -25.46 -7.36 -3.91
C GLN A 36 -25.05 -7.07 -2.44
N ILE A 37 -25.64 -6.04 -1.85
CA ILE A 37 -25.32 -5.50 -0.51
C ILE A 37 -25.27 -6.61 0.56
N ARG A 38 -26.24 -7.55 0.52
CA ARG A 38 -26.31 -8.66 1.49
C ARG A 38 -25.11 -9.59 1.40
N LYS A 39 -24.58 -9.85 0.21
CA LYS A 39 -23.43 -10.74 0.00
C LYS A 39 -22.11 -10.19 0.60
N ILE A 40 -22.00 -8.88 0.68
CA ILE A 40 -20.82 -8.21 1.28
C ILE A 40 -20.99 -7.90 2.77
N GLY A 41 -22.06 -8.40 3.40
CA GLY A 41 -22.28 -8.27 4.85
C GLY A 41 -22.54 -6.83 5.32
N LEU A 42 -23.09 -5.98 4.45
CA LEU A 42 -23.42 -4.58 4.77
C LEU A 42 -24.93 -4.40 4.94
N THR A 43 -25.31 -3.49 5.85
CA THR A 43 -26.66 -2.90 5.83
C THR A 43 -26.75 -1.84 4.73
N THR A 44 -27.94 -1.54 4.26
CA THR A 44 -28.19 -0.48 3.27
C THR A 44 -27.60 0.87 3.71
N ARG A 45 -27.77 1.23 4.99
CA ARG A 45 -27.20 2.47 5.55
C ARG A 45 -25.68 2.47 5.52
N GLN A 46 -25.04 1.35 5.90
CA GLN A 46 -23.58 1.20 5.89
C GLN A 46 -23.04 1.28 4.46
N TYR A 47 -23.71 0.66 3.51
CA TYR A 47 -23.37 0.68 2.09
C TYR A 47 -23.32 2.12 1.55
N TYR A 48 -24.42 2.86 1.68
CA TYR A 48 -24.49 4.22 1.14
C TYR A 48 -23.57 5.21 1.86
N SER A 49 -23.39 5.08 3.18
CA SER A 49 -22.46 5.91 3.95
C SER A 49 -21.02 5.75 3.44
N ARG A 50 -20.52 4.51 3.31
CA ARG A 50 -19.17 4.23 2.83
C ARG A 50 -18.98 4.60 1.36
N LEU A 51 -19.98 4.30 0.55
CA LEU A 51 -19.95 4.68 -0.87
C LEU A 51 -19.89 6.20 -1.06
N SER A 52 -20.59 6.95 -0.22
CA SER A 52 -20.51 8.42 -0.19
C SER A 52 -19.10 8.88 0.19
N SER A 53 -18.47 8.25 1.18
CA SER A 53 -17.08 8.54 1.58
C SER A 53 -16.10 8.26 0.42
N LEU A 54 -16.18 7.10 -0.21
CA LEU A 54 -15.35 6.73 -1.36
C LEU A 54 -15.54 7.67 -2.56
N THR A 55 -16.75 8.18 -2.75
CA THR A 55 -17.04 9.14 -3.82
C THR A 55 -16.49 10.54 -3.49
N LYS A 56 -16.62 10.99 -2.23
CA LYS A 56 -16.08 12.29 -1.77
C LYS A 56 -14.56 12.35 -1.87
N THR A 57 -13.89 11.25 -1.56
CA THR A 57 -12.42 11.16 -1.70
C THR A 57 -11.96 10.95 -3.13
N GLY A 58 -12.88 10.89 -4.09
CA GLY A 58 -12.54 10.72 -5.50
C GLY A 58 -12.03 9.33 -5.88
N LEU A 59 -12.14 8.32 -5.01
CA LEU A 59 -11.76 6.94 -5.31
C LEU A 59 -12.77 6.25 -6.22
N VAL A 60 -14.04 6.58 -6.06
CA VAL A 60 -15.16 6.00 -6.78
C VAL A 60 -15.97 7.10 -7.48
N THR A 61 -16.45 6.83 -8.66
CA THR A 61 -17.38 7.70 -9.40
C THR A 61 -18.66 6.96 -9.77
N ARG A 62 -19.76 7.71 -9.89
CA ARG A 62 -21.06 7.18 -10.35
C ARG A 62 -21.32 7.62 -11.79
N LYS A 63 -21.56 6.65 -12.67
CA LYS A 63 -21.96 6.88 -14.08
C LYS A 63 -23.15 6.01 -14.41
N ASN A 64 -24.23 6.60 -14.92
CA ASN A 64 -25.45 5.88 -15.33
C ASN A 64 -26.01 4.94 -14.24
N GLY A 65 -26.02 5.41 -12.98
CA GLY A 65 -26.50 4.62 -11.84
C GLY A 65 -25.52 3.55 -11.32
N LYS A 66 -24.40 3.32 -11.99
CA LYS A 66 -23.39 2.33 -11.67
C LYS A 66 -22.15 2.98 -11.05
N TYR A 67 -21.37 2.22 -10.25
CA TYR A 67 -20.18 2.70 -9.57
C TYR A 67 -18.91 2.10 -10.18
N PHE A 68 -17.91 2.96 -10.39
CA PHE A 68 -16.63 2.60 -10.99
C PHE A 68 -15.49 3.22 -10.21
N LEU A 69 -14.33 2.58 -10.22
CA LEU A 69 -13.11 3.24 -9.74
C LEU A 69 -12.74 4.40 -10.68
N THR A 70 -12.31 5.50 -10.09
CA THR A 70 -11.61 6.57 -10.83
C THR A 70 -10.18 6.12 -11.16
N LEU A 71 -9.41 6.92 -11.90
CA LEU A 71 -8.00 6.65 -12.11
C LEU A 71 -7.23 6.62 -10.77
N LEU A 72 -7.50 7.58 -9.86
CA LEU A 72 -6.96 7.59 -8.50
C LEU A 72 -7.38 6.31 -7.74
N GLY A 73 -8.65 5.92 -7.82
CA GLY A 73 -9.15 4.70 -7.20
C GLY A 73 -8.44 3.45 -7.70
N LYS A 74 -8.13 3.35 -9.00
CA LYS A 74 -7.36 2.24 -9.57
C LYS A 74 -5.93 2.18 -9.03
N ILE A 75 -5.27 3.34 -8.92
CA ILE A 75 -3.92 3.42 -8.33
C ILE A 75 -3.94 2.97 -6.87
N VAL A 76 -4.87 3.48 -6.07
CA VAL A 76 -5.01 3.10 -4.65
C VAL A 76 -5.33 1.61 -4.50
N TYR A 77 -6.16 1.06 -5.39
CA TYR A 77 -6.46 -0.37 -5.41
C TYR A 77 -5.21 -1.23 -5.68
N GLU A 78 -4.38 -0.85 -6.65
CA GLU A 78 -3.11 -1.54 -6.94
C GLU A 78 -2.13 -1.49 -5.77
N ILE A 79 -2.01 -0.33 -5.10
CA ILE A 79 -1.18 -0.18 -3.90
C ILE A 79 -1.69 -1.11 -2.78
N HIS A 80 -3.00 -1.10 -2.54
CA HIS A 80 -3.65 -1.98 -1.56
C HIS A 80 -3.38 -3.46 -1.86
N MET A 81 -3.58 -3.89 -3.10
CA MET A 81 -3.33 -5.28 -3.51
C MET A 81 -1.86 -5.67 -3.34
N THR A 82 -0.93 -4.76 -3.64
CA THR A 82 0.50 -4.97 -3.42
C THR A 82 0.83 -5.13 -1.92
N ALA A 83 0.22 -4.30 -1.07
CA ALA A 83 0.35 -4.41 0.39
C ALA A 83 -0.20 -5.76 0.92
N CYS A 84 -1.34 -6.22 0.40
CA CYS A 84 -1.89 -7.54 0.75
C CYS A 84 -0.93 -8.68 0.36
N LYS A 85 -0.31 -8.59 -0.82
CA LYS A 85 0.71 -9.57 -1.23
C LYS A 85 1.94 -9.52 -0.33
N ALA A 86 2.47 -8.32 -0.02
CA ALA A 86 3.58 -8.17 0.91
C ALA A 86 3.26 -8.79 2.28
N LEU A 87 2.04 -8.61 2.77
CA LEU A 87 1.58 -9.23 4.02
C LEU A 87 1.58 -10.76 3.95
N SER A 88 1.26 -11.36 2.80
CA SER A 88 1.36 -12.82 2.61
C SER A 88 2.80 -13.36 2.71
N TYR A 89 3.79 -12.51 2.45
CA TYR A 89 5.21 -12.82 2.61
C TYR A 89 5.78 -12.44 4.00
N HIS A 90 4.94 -12.07 4.97
CA HIS A 90 5.37 -11.51 6.25
C HIS A 90 6.54 -12.28 6.91
N TRP A 91 6.44 -13.61 7.02
CA TRP A 91 7.50 -14.44 7.62
C TRP A 91 8.76 -14.53 6.78
N LYS A 92 8.62 -14.52 5.45
CA LYS A 92 9.74 -14.50 4.51
C LYS A 92 10.49 -13.16 4.58
N LEU A 93 9.77 -12.06 4.69
CA LEU A 93 10.34 -10.72 4.90
C LEU A 93 11.11 -10.65 6.23
N LYS A 94 10.54 -11.19 7.32
CA LYS A 94 11.25 -11.29 8.59
C LYS A 94 12.52 -12.14 8.52
N ALA A 95 12.53 -13.23 7.75
CA ALA A 95 13.72 -14.03 7.54
C ALA A 95 14.81 -13.23 6.81
N ILE A 96 14.47 -12.47 5.78
CA ILE A 96 15.39 -11.60 5.04
C ILE A 96 15.97 -10.52 5.96
N GLU A 97 15.15 -9.86 6.77
CA GLU A 97 15.61 -8.88 7.78
C GLU A 97 16.56 -9.51 8.79
N SER A 98 16.26 -10.71 9.28
CA SER A 98 17.11 -11.44 10.23
C SER A 98 18.48 -11.79 9.65
N ILE A 99 18.53 -12.19 8.38
CA ILE A 99 19.81 -12.48 7.69
C ILE A 99 20.65 -11.19 7.58
N GLN A 100 20.02 -10.07 7.25
CA GLN A 100 20.71 -8.78 7.14
C GLN A 100 21.24 -8.29 8.49
N MET A 101 20.45 -8.46 9.58
CA MET A 101 20.83 -8.03 10.93
C MET A 101 21.82 -8.97 11.62
N SER A 102 21.83 -10.25 11.27
CA SER A 102 22.67 -11.28 11.90
C SER A 102 24.09 -11.32 11.37
N ALA A 103 24.41 -10.54 10.34
CA ALA A 103 25.77 -10.44 9.82
C ALA A 103 26.69 -9.89 10.92
N PRO A 104 27.72 -10.67 11.38
CA PRO A 104 28.69 -10.15 12.34
C PRO A 104 29.31 -8.86 11.80
N LEU A 105 29.65 -7.92 12.69
CA LEU A 105 30.30 -6.66 12.34
C LEU A 105 31.45 -6.90 11.35
N GLY A 106 31.22 -6.57 10.07
CA GLY A 106 32.23 -6.67 9.00
C GLY A 106 32.06 -7.81 7.99
N VAL A 107 31.15 -8.77 8.20
CA VAL A 107 30.90 -9.87 7.24
C VAL A 107 29.47 -9.76 6.73
N LYS A 108 29.21 -8.81 5.82
CA LYS A 108 27.94 -8.80 5.07
C LYS A 108 27.94 -9.94 4.06
N LEU A 109 26.80 -10.61 3.91
CA LEU A 109 26.60 -11.57 2.81
C LEU A 109 26.89 -10.86 1.48
N PRO A 110 27.62 -11.46 0.53
CA PRO A 110 27.83 -10.87 -0.77
C PRO A 110 26.48 -10.50 -1.42
N GLU A 111 26.41 -9.35 -2.08
CA GLU A 111 25.17 -8.81 -2.66
C GLU A 111 24.48 -9.82 -3.60
N GLU A 112 25.27 -10.57 -4.36
CA GLU A 112 24.78 -11.63 -5.26
C GLU A 112 24.10 -12.77 -4.49
N GLU A 113 24.66 -13.21 -3.38
CA GLU A 113 24.08 -14.29 -2.55
C GLU A 113 22.80 -13.81 -1.85
N PHE A 114 22.80 -12.56 -1.39
CA PHE A 114 21.62 -11.96 -0.77
C PHE A 114 20.48 -11.79 -1.77
N SER A 115 20.80 -11.38 -3.00
CA SER A 115 19.83 -11.32 -4.11
C SER A 115 19.20 -12.68 -4.40
N LYS A 116 19.99 -13.76 -4.43
CA LYS A 116 19.49 -15.14 -4.60
C LYS A 116 18.52 -15.56 -3.49
N VAL A 117 18.78 -15.15 -2.24
CA VAL A 117 17.88 -15.40 -1.11
C VAL A 117 16.54 -14.71 -1.34
N ILE A 118 16.54 -13.43 -1.73
CA ILE A 118 15.32 -12.69 -2.04
C ILE A 118 14.57 -13.35 -3.19
N ASP A 119 15.29 -13.73 -4.25
CA ASP A 119 14.73 -14.38 -5.44
C ASP A 119 14.06 -15.71 -5.13
N THR A 120 14.62 -16.46 -4.19
CA THR A 120 14.08 -17.75 -3.75
C THR A 120 12.85 -17.60 -2.84
N LEU A 121 12.86 -16.58 -1.98
CA LEU A 121 11.81 -16.39 -0.98
C LEU A 121 10.59 -15.66 -1.52
N ILE A 122 10.76 -14.74 -2.47
CA ILE A 122 9.69 -13.86 -2.96
C ILE A 122 9.49 -14.07 -4.45
N ASP A 123 8.32 -14.62 -4.82
CA ASP A 123 7.95 -14.90 -6.22
C ASP A 123 7.34 -13.66 -6.92
N ASP A 124 6.66 -12.76 -6.17
CA ASP A 124 6.01 -11.59 -6.75
C ASP A 124 7.01 -10.50 -7.10
N PHE A 125 7.07 -10.14 -8.38
CA PHE A 125 8.01 -9.15 -8.92
C PHE A 125 7.87 -7.75 -8.30
N LYS A 126 6.63 -7.29 -8.03
CA LYS A 126 6.39 -5.97 -7.42
C LYS A 126 6.93 -5.93 -6.00
N VAL A 127 6.60 -6.95 -5.20
CA VAL A 127 7.08 -7.07 -3.81
C VAL A 127 8.60 -7.20 -3.77
N LYS A 128 9.18 -8.04 -4.65
CA LYS A 128 10.64 -8.21 -4.79
C LYS A 128 11.35 -6.88 -5.03
N ASN A 129 10.89 -6.09 -6.01
CA ASN A 129 11.46 -4.78 -6.30
C ASN A 129 11.34 -3.80 -5.13
N MET A 130 10.23 -3.84 -4.38
CA MET A 130 10.06 -3.00 -3.19
C MET A 130 11.04 -3.40 -2.08
N VAL A 131 11.24 -4.68 -1.84
CA VAL A 131 12.19 -5.21 -0.87
C VAL A 131 13.60 -4.80 -1.24
N THR A 132 14.03 -5.03 -2.48
CA THR A 132 15.37 -4.66 -2.95
C THR A 132 15.64 -3.16 -2.76
N ARG A 133 14.68 -2.29 -3.12
CA ARG A 133 14.81 -0.84 -2.92
C ARG A 133 14.88 -0.44 -1.46
N ALA A 134 14.04 -1.05 -0.61
CA ALA A 134 14.04 -0.78 0.83
C ALA A 134 15.40 -1.13 1.46
N LEU A 135 15.99 -2.26 1.09
CA LEU A 135 17.27 -2.72 1.60
C LEU A 135 18.41 -1.82 1.12
N THR A 136 18.44 -1.43 -0.15
CA THR A 136 19.42 -0.48 -0.69
C THR A 136 19.33 0.89 -0.01
N SER A 137 18.14 1.35 0.37
CA SER A 137 17.96 2.61 1.10
C SER A 137 18.43 2.52 2.55
N MET A 138 18.31 1.38 3.21
CA MET A 138 18.80 1.15 4.57
C MET A 138 20.33 1.17 4.62
N ASP A 139 21.02 0.54 3.66
CA ASP A 139 22.49 0.57 3.57
C ASP A 139 23.03 2.00 3.37
N ASN A 140 22.29 2.84 2.65
CA ASN A 140 22.65 4.25 2.50
C ASN A 140 22.42 5.06 3.80
N HIS A 141 21.37 4.77 4.58
CA HIS A 141 21.14 5.45 5.86
C HIS A 141 22.20 5.15 6.91
N GLU A 142 22.73 3.94 6.98
CA GLU A 142 23.87 3.62 7.88
C GLU A 142 25.13 4.41 7.49
N LYS A 143 25.36 4.67 6.21
CA LYS A 143 26.47 5.54 5.76
C LYS A 143 26.27 7.02 6.13
N TYR A 144 25.02 7.50 6.17
CA TYR A 144 24.69 8.90 6.47
C TYR A 144 24.42 9.15 7.97
N ALA A 145 24.18 8.14 8.79
CA ALA A 145 24.01 8.29 10.25
C ALA A 145 25.28 8.77 10.98
N ARG A 146 26.39 8.92 10.26
CA ARG A 146 27.63 9.54 10.74
C ARG A 146 27.75 11.04 10.42
N GLN A 147 26.72 11.69 9.84
CA GLN A 147 26.68 13.14 9.57
C GLN A 147 25.50 13.81 10.27
N PRO A 148 25.60 15.12 10.68
CA PRO A 148 24.67 15.75 11.63
C PRO A 148 23.27 15.96 11.08
N GLN A 149 22.29 15.97 12.00
CA GLN A 149 20.83 15.91 11.86
C GLN A 149 20.14 17.10 11.13
N GLU A 150 20.80 17.94 10.38
CA GLU A 150 20.15 19.11 9.75
C GLU A 150 19.32 18.82 8.49
N GLU A 151 19.59 17.75 7.76
CA GLU A 151 18.88 17.48 6.49
C GLU A 151 17.51 16.77 6.63
N VAL A 152 17.23 16.15 7.76
CA VAL A 152 15.98 15.38 7.95
C VAL A 152 14.77 16.33 8.12
N GLN A 153 14.99 17.53 8.68
CA GLN A 153 13.90 18.50 8.86
C GLN A 153 13.45 19.17 7.55
N VAL A 154 14.29 19.23 6.54
CA VAL A 154 13.95 19.85 5.25
C VAL A 154 13.05 18.93 4.41
N LYS A 155 13.23 17.62 4.49
CA LYS A 155 12.40 16.65 3.74
C LYS A 155 11.00 16.46 4.34
N LEU A 156 10.82 16.64 5.64
CA LEU A 156 9.51 16.55 6.30
C LEU A 156 8.61 17.77 6.04
N LYS A 157 9.18 18.91 5.65
CA LYS A 157 8.42 20.14 5.31
C LYS A 157 7.96 20.18 3.85
N ALA A 158 8.43 19.26 3.01
CA ALA A 158 8.11 19.19 1.59
C ALA A 158 7.03 18.13 1.24
N LEU A 159 6.49 17.42 2.25
CA LEU A 159 5.34 16.51 2.16
C LEU A 159 4.08 17.18 2.73
#